data_adeb3d6045ed852387fd49f2e268f856
#
_entry.id   adeb3d6045ed852387fd49f2e268f856
#
_cell.length_a   1.000
_cell.length_b   1.000
_cell.length_c   1.000
_cell.angle_alpha   90.00
_cell.angle_beta   90.00
_cell.angle_gamma   90.00
#
_symmetry.space_group_name_H-M   'P 1'
#
loop_
_entity.id
_entity.type
_entity.pdbx_description
1 polymer ?
#
loop_
_entity_poly.entity_id
_entity_poly.type
_entity_poly.pdbx_seq_one_letter_code
_entity_poly.pdbx_strand_id
1 'polypeptide(L)'
;IGLLAAGISVVIAVLMAGATALGRWPDRAAGFVTDVMLALPHLLLLLLLSFAFGGGTGAVIWAVALSHWPRLARILRAELLQLQAAPYVEASRGFGRSRLFILHQHILPHLAPQMLVGFLLMFPHAILHEAGLTFLGFGLEPSRPAIGVMLAEAMRHLSAGRWWLGVFPGLGLLAMVLAFDALGSAAERLTDPREGQT
;
A
#
# COMPACT_ATOMS: atom_id res chain seq x y z
N ILE A 1 11.98 6.22 0.00
CA ILE A 1 10.64 6.66 0.44
C ILE A 1 9.63 5.57 0.14
N GLY A 2 9.40 5.21 -1.12
CA GLY A 2 8.36 4.26 -1.54
C GLY A 2 8.42 2.90 -0.82
N LEU A 3 9.59 2.29 -0.73
CA LEU A 3 9.75 0.99 -0.01
C LEU A 3 9.40 1.09 1.48
N LEU A 4 9.81 2.16 2.15
CA LEU A 4 9.48 2.36 3.56
C LEU A 4 7.98 2.60 3.75
N ALA A 5 7.39 3.46 2.94
CA ALA A 5 5.96 3.75 3.01
C ALA A 5 5.12 2.50 2.73
N ALA A 6 5.44 1.74 1.67
CA ALA A 6 4.76 0.49 1.34
C ALA A 6 4.93 -0.56 2.46
N GLY A 7 6.13 -0.72 3.01
CA GLY A 7 6.39 -1.64 4.12
C GLY A 7 5.56 -1.30 5.37
N ILE A 8 5.53 -0.03 5.77
CA ILE A 8 4.71 0.43 6.91
C ILE A 8 3.22 0.21 6.63
N SER A 9 2.75 0.52 5.40
CA SER A 9 1.36 0.25 4.99
C SER A 9 0.97 -1.22 5.13
N VAL A 10 1.84 -2.15 4.69
CA VAL A 10 1.59 -3.60 4.83
C VAL A 10 1.48 -3.99 6.30
N VAL A 11 2.39 -3.50 7.14
CA VAL A 11 2.33 -3.78 8.59
C VAL A 11 1.02 -3.30 9.20
N ILE A 12 0.61 -2.06 8.89
CA ILE A 12 -0.68 -1.51 9.36
C ILE A 12 -1.85 -2.36 8.84
N ALA A 13 -1.84 -2.74 7.56
CA ALA A 13 -2.89 -3.57 6.96
C ALA A 13 -3.02 -4.93 7.66
N VAL A 14 -1.90 -5.59 7.97
CA VAL A 14 -1.88 -6.86 8.69
C VAL A 14 -2.42 -6.71 10.12
N LEU A 15 -2.03 -5.65 10.82
CA LEU A 15 -2.53 -5.39 12.18
C LEU A 15 -4.04 -5.12 12.17
N MET A 16 -4.52 -4.34 11.21
CA MET A 16 -5.95 -4.02 11.08
C MET A 16 -6.77 -5.24 10.65
N ALA A 17 -6.28 -6.04 9.71
CA ALA A 17 -6.91 -7.31 9.36
C ALA A 17 -6.89 -8.31 10.53
N GLY A 18 -5.77 -8.38 11.27
CA GLY A 18 -5.60 -9.24 12.45
C GLY A 18 -6.57 -8.94 13.59
N ALA A 19 -7.10 -7.72 13.66
CA ALA A 19 -8.14 -7.36 14.63
C ALA A 19 -9.38 -8.27 14.54
N THR A 20 -9.67 -8.83 13.36
CA THR A 20 -10.74 -9.81 13.13
C THR A 20 -10.55 -11.08 13.97
N ALA A 21 -9.32 -11.49 14.23
CA ALA A 21 -9.01 -12.67 15.03
C ALA A 21 -9.22 -12.44 16.54
N LEU A 22 -9.24 -11.17 16.97
CA LEU A 22 -9.40 -10.80 18.39
C LEU A 22 -10.84 -10.78 18.87
N GLY A 23 -11.82 -10.74 17.94
CA GLY A 23 -13.23 -10.77 18.25
C GLY A 23 -14.08 -9.73 17.54
N ARG A 24 -15.38 -9.72 17.82
CA ARG A 24 -16.38 -8.90 17.11
C ARG A 24 -16.17 -7.38 17.28
N TRP A 25 -15.76 -6.92 18.44
CA TRP A 25 -15.58 -5.49 18.70
C TRP A 25 -14.33 -4.92 18.01
N PRO A 26 -13.12 -5.52 18.15
CA PRO A 26 -11.95 -5.09 17.39
C PRO A 26 -12.16 -5.16 15.88
N ASP A 27 -12.84 -6.21 15.37
CA ASP A 27 -13.17 -6.34 13.96
C ASP A 27 -14.05 -5.20 13.45
N ARG A 28 -15.11 -4.84 14.20
CA ARG A 28 -16.00 -3.72 13.84
C ARG A 28 -15.25 -2.38 13.87
N ALA A 29 -14.42 -2.16 14.89
CA ALA A 29 -13.66 -0.93 15.01
C ALA A 29 -12.64 -0.79 13.84
N ALA A 30 -11.90 -1.85 13.52
CA ALA A 30 -10.98 -1.88 12.41
C ALA A 30 -11.70 -1.67 11.06
N GLY A 31 -12.85 -2.33 10.87
CA GLY A 31 -13.70 -2.14 9.69
C GLY A 31 -14.18 -0.70 9.55
N PHE A 32 -14.70 -0.11 10.62
CA PHE A 32 -15.15 1.28 10.63
C PHE A 32 -14.01 2.26 10.25
N VAL A 33 -12.82 2.12 10.85
CA VAL A 33 -11.66 2.96 10.51
C VAL A 33 -11.26 2.78 9.04
N THR A 34 -11.26 1.52 8.55
CA THR A 34 -10.97 1.22 7.14
C THR A 34 -11.97 1.91 6.21
N ASP A 35 -13.26 1.86 6.54
CA ASP A 35 -14.32 2.45 5.72
C ASP A 35 -14.24 3.99 5.72
N VAL A 36 -13.98 4.61 6.87
CA VAL A 36 -13.75 6.07 6.97
C VAL A 36 -12.57 6.50 6.09
N MET A 37 -11.46 5.77 6.17
CA MET A 37 -10.27 6.09 5.36
C MET A 37 -10.52 5.94 3.85
N LEU A 38 -11.33 4.96 3.44
CA LEU A 38 -11.68 4.74 2.03
C LEU A 38 -12.75 5.71 1.51
N ALA A 39 -13.54 6.30 2.40
CA ALA A 39 -14.55 7.31 2.04
C ALA A 39 -13.92 8.67 1.71
N LEU A 40 -12.72 8.94 2.22
CA LEU A 40 -12.04 10.20 1.96
C LEU A 40 -11.40 10.22 0.55
N PRO A 41 -11.48 11.34 -0.19
CA PRO A 41 -10.74 11.48 -1.44
C PRO A 41 -9.25 11.29 -1.20
N HIS A 42 -8.65 10.29 -1.84
CA HIS A 42 -7.30 9.81 -1.54
C HIS A 42 -6.23 10.91 -1.62
N LEU A 43 -6.25 11.72 -2.68
CA LEU A 43 -5.31 12.85 -2.83
C LEU A 43 -5.49 13.91 -1.74
N LEU A 44 -6.73 14.18 -1.35
CA LEU A 44 -7.01 15.13 -0.28
C LEU A 44 -6.45 14.63 1.06
N LEU A 45 -6.65 13.34 1.36
CA LEU A 45 -6.09 12.70 2.56
C LEU A 45 -4.55 12.79 2.57
N LEU A 46 -3.90 12.49 1.45
CA LEU A 46 -2.44 12.60 1.31
C LEU A 46 -1.92 14.00 1.57
N LEU A 47 -2.55 15.02 0.95
CA LEU A 47 -2.19 16.43 1.14
C LEU A 47 -2.36 16.85 2.59
N LEU A 48 -3.48 16.47 3.19
CA LEU A 48 -3.82 16.84 4.57
C LEU A 48 -2.83 16.19 5.57
N LEU A 49 -2.49 14.92 5.38
CA LEU A 49 -1.51 14.23 6.20
C LEU A 49 -0.10 14.82 6.00
N SER A 50 0.32 15.07 4.75
CA SER A 50 1.63 15.65 4.48
C SER A 50 1.76 17.04 5.12
N PHE A 51 0.72 17.87 5.03
CA PHE A 51 0.66 19.17 5.68
C PHE A 51 0.69 19.04 7.21
N ALA A 52 -0.11 18.15 7.79
CA ALA A 52 -0.20 17.94 9.24
C ALA A 52 1.13 17.46 9.83
N PHE A 53 1.93 16.70 9.08
CA PHE A 53 3.27 16.27 9.48
C PHE A 53 4.38 17.29 9.16
N GLY A 54 4.04 18.48 8.67
CA GLY A 54 4.98 19.58 8.45
C GLY A 54 5.78 19.51 7.14
N GLY A 55 5.39 18.65 6.19
CA GLY A 55 6.06 18.50 4.89
C GLY A 55 7.39 17.76 4.97
N GLY A 56 8.07 17.65 3.81
CA GLY A 56 9.38 16.98 3.72
C GLY A 56 9.30 15.45 3.64
N THR A 57 10.47 14.82 3.58
CA THR A 57 10.61 13.37 3.34
C THR A 57 9.85 12.51 4.36
N GLY A 58 9.94 12.85 5.65
CA GLY A 58 9.28 12.10 6.71
C GLY A 58 7.76 12.20 6.64
N ALA A 59 7.24 13.41 6.37
CA ALA A 59 5.82 13.65 6.21
C ALA A 59 5.24 12.84 5.03
N VAL A 60 5.94 12.80 3.90
CA VAL A 60 5.54 12.00 2.73
C VAL A 60 5.50 10.50 3.06
N ILE A 61 6.52 9.97 3.75
CA ILE A 61 6.53 8.55 4.15
C ILE A 61 5.29 8.23 4.99
N TRP A 62 5.00 9.03 6.01
CA TRP A 62 3.85 8.79 6.88
C TRP A 62 2.52 9.04 6.18
N ALA A 63 2.41 10.08 5.35
CA ALA A 63 1.19 10.37 4.58
C ALA A 63 0.84 9.20 3.66
N VAL A 64 1.82 8.69 2.90
CA VAL A 64 1.63 7.54 2.00
C VAL A 64 1.35 6.27 2.82
N ALA A 65 2.13 6.01 3.87
CA ALA A 65 1.94 4.82 4.70
C ALA A 65 0.54 4.76 5.33
N LEU A 66 0.06 5.87 5.88
CA LEU A 66 -1.24 5.95 6.55
C LEU A 66 -2.43 5.99 5.60
N SER A 67 -2.23 6.32 4.32
CA SER A 67 -3.32 6.39 3.34
C SER A 67 -3.50 5.10 2.51
N HIS A 68 -2.48 4.26 2.38
CA HIS A 68 -2.51 3.11 1.44
C HIS A 68 -2.94 1.77 2.06
N TRP A 69 -2.77 1.59 3.37
CA TRP A 69 -3.09 0.34 4.07
C TRP A 69 -4.56 -0.13 3.95
N PRO A 70 -5.61 0.76 3.81
CA PRO A 70 -7.00 0.32 3.95
C PRO A 70 -7.44 -0.69 2.90
N ARG A 71 -6.99 -0.54 1.64
CA ARG A 71 -7.34 -1.50 0.57
C ARG A 71 -6.78 -2.89 0.86
N LEU A 72 -5.50 -2.97 1.23
CA LEU A 72 -4.86 -4.23 1.55
C LEU A 72 -5.46 -4.84 2.82
N ALA A 73 -5.75 -4.04 3.83
CA ALA A 73 -6.41 -4.51 5.06
C ALA A 73 -7.77 -5.17 4.77
N ARG A 74 -8.55 -4.61 3.84
CA ARG A 74 -9.85 -5.19 3.42
C ARG A 74 -9.67 -6.53 2.74
N ILE A 75 -8.68 -6.68 1.86
CA ILE A 75 -8.37 -7.94 1.17
C ILE A 75 -7.90 -8.98 2.18
N LEU A 76 -6.91 -8.65 3.00
CA LEU A 76 -6.39 -9.56 4.03
C LEU A 76 -7.47 -9.98 5.05
N ARG A 77 -8.37 -9.06 5.42
CA ARG A 77 -9.50 -9.37 6.29
C ARG A 77 -10.46 -10.38 5.66
N ALA A 78 -10.80 -10.21 4.38
CA ALA A 78 -11.69 -11.14 3.68
C ALA A 78 -11.07 -12.55 3.61
N GLU A 79 -9.81 -12.65 3.28
CA GLU A 79 -9.06 -13.91 3.22
C GLU A 79 -8.92 -14.55 4.61
N LEU A 80 -8.62 -13.77 5.63
CA LEU A 80 -8.53 -14.23 7.02
C LEU A 80 -9.87 -14.82 7.51
N LEU A 81 -11.00 -14.22 7.15
CA LEU A 81 -12.34 -14.75 7.48
C LEU A 81 -12.59 -16.11 6.79
N GLN A 82 -12.20 -16.25 5.51
CA GLN A 82 -12.30 -17.51 4.78
C GLN A 82 -11.43 -18.60 5.43
N LEU A 83 -10.19 -18.27 5.77
CA LEU A 83 -9.27 -19.19 6.44
C LEU A 83 -9.77 -19.64 7.80
N GLN A 84 -10.37 -18.74 8.56
CA GLN A 84 -10.94 -19.09 9.88
C GLN A 84 -12.08 -20.11 9.80
N ALA A 85 -12.81 -20.15 8.70
CA ALA A 85 -13.88 -21.11 8.41
C ALA A 85 -13.38 -22.38 7.69
N ALA A 86 -12.09 -22.48 7.39
CA ALA A 86 -11.55 -23.64 6.69
C ALA A 86 -11.55 -24.90 7.58
N PRO A 87 -11.92 -26.08 7.04
CA PRO A 87 -12.05 -27.32 7.82
C PRO A 87 -10.80 -27.72 8.59
N TYR A 88 -9.60 -27.48 8.04
CA TYR A 88 -8.34 -27.79 8.72
C TYR A 88 -8.05 -26.86 9.92
N VAL A 89 -8.53 -25.62 9.86
CA VAL A 89 -8.44 -24.66 10.97
C VAL A 89 -9.43 -25.04 12.07
N GLU A 90 -10.65 -25.45 11.70
CA GLU A 90 -11.65 -25.95 12.65
C GLU A 90 -11.17 -27.24 13.33
N ALA A 91 -10.62 -28.19 12.57
CA ALA A 91 -10.02 -29.39 13.13
C ALA A 91 -8.89 -29.06 14.11
N SER A 92 -8.02 -28.12 13.77
CA SER A 92 -6.92 -27.67 14.63
C SER A 92 -7.44 -27.08 15.95
N ARG A 93 -8.56 -26.34 15.91
CA ARG A 93 -9.26 -25.84 17.11
C ARG A 93 -9.85 -26.99 17.94
N GLY A 94 -10.47 -27.97 17.26
CA GLY A 94 -11.02 -29.17 17.89
C GLY A 94 -9.97 -29.99 18.64
N PHE A 95 -8.73 -30.00 18.15
CA PHE A 95 -7.57 -30.62 18.82
C PHE A 95 -6.99 -29.77 19.96
N GLY A 96 -7.63 -28.66 20.33
CA GLY A 96 -7.21 -27.80 21.44
C GLY A 96 -5.98 -26.92 21.14
N ARG A 97 -5.63 -26.72 19.87
CA ARG A 97 -4.50 -25.84 19.51
C ARG A 97 -4.83 -24.38 19.84
N SER A 98 -3.82 -23.68 20.36
CA SER A 98 -3.97 -22.26 20.74
C SER A 98 -4.21 -21.37 19.53
N ARG A 99 -4.84 -20.20 19.75
CA ARG A 99 -5.04 -19.18 18.71
C ARG A 99 -3.75 -18.71 18.07
N LEU A 100 -2.67 -18.58 18.86
CA LEU A 100 -1.35 -18.21 18.35
C LEU A 100 -0.75 -19.28 17.45
N PHE A 101 -0.93 -20.56 17.78
CA PHE A 101 -0.51 -21.66 16.93
C PHE A 101 -1.22 -21.62 15.58
N ILE A 102 -2.54 -21.47 15.58
CA ILE A 102 -3.37 -21.37 14.36
C ILE A 102 -2.94 -20.16 13.52
N LEU A 103 -2.72 -19.01 14.15
CA LEU A 103 -2.27 -17.82 13.46
C LEU A 103 -0.91 -18.05 12.75
N HIS A 104 0.07 -18.59 13.49
CA HIS A 104 1.42 -18.77 12.95
C HIS A 104 1.54 -19.90 11.95
N GLN A 105 0.85 -21.02 12.20
CA GLN A 105 1.02 -22.25 11.42
C GLN A 105 0.06 -22.34 10.22
N HIS A 106 -1.11 -21.72 10.31
CA HIS A 106 -2.13 -21.84 9.27
C HIS A 106 -2.44 -20.52 8.58
N ILE A 107 -2.58 -19.42 9.32
CA ILE A 107 -3.06 -18.16 8.77
C ILE A 107 -1.93 -17.34 8.14
N LEU A 108 -0.88 -17.02 8.89
CA LEU A 108 0.21 -16.17 8.39
C LEU A 108 0.91 -16.73 7.14
N PRO A 109 1.26 -18.02 7.07
CA PRO A 109 1.88 -18.56 5.86
C PRO A 109 0.98 -18.46 4.63
N HIS A 110 -0.34 -18.56 4.83
CA HIS A 110 -1.31 -18.46 3.75
C HIS A 110 -1.52 -17.01 3.28
N LEU A 111 -1.46 -16.05 4.20
CA LEU A 111 -1.55 -14.61 3.87
C LEU A 111 -0.24 -14.04 3.31
N ALA A 112 0.91 -14.69 3.53
CA ALA A 112 2.21 -14.18 3.12
C ALA A 112 2.33 -13.86 1.62
N PRO A 113 1.86 -14.71 0.68
CA PRO A 113 1.84 -14.38 -0.74
C PRO A 113 1.05 -13.10 -1.03
N GLN A 114 -0.13 -12.96 -0.45
CA GLN A 114 -0.99 -11.81 -0.64
C GLN A 114 -0.39 -10.52 -0.06
N MET A 115 0.32 -10.63 1.06
CA MET A 115 1.08 -9.51 1.63
C MET A 115 2.22 -9.08 0.70
N LEU A 116 2.93 -10.02 0.09
CA LEU A 116 4.01 -9.76 -0.86
C LEU A 116 3.46 -9.08 -2.12
N VAL A 117 2.40 -9.61 -2.72
CA VAL A 117 1.73 -9.01 -3.88
C VAL A 117 1.24 -7.61 -3.54
N GLY A 118 0.57 -7.46 -2.40
CA GLY A 118 0.12 -6.15 -1.91
C GLY A 118 1.27 -5.14 -1.77
N PHE A 119 2.41 -5.56 -1.20
CA PHE A 119 3.61 -4.73 -1.09
C PHE A 119 4.14 -4.31 -2.47
N LEU A 120 4.27 -5.25 -3.41
CA LEU A 120 4.77 -4.98 -4.76
C LEU A 120 3.85 -4.01 -5.53
N LEU A 121 2.54 -4.18 -5.42
CA LEU A 121 1.57 -3.30 -6.07
C LEU A 121 1.45 -1.92 -5.41
N MET A 122 1.69 -1.82 -4.10
CA MET A 122 1.69 -0.53 -3.39
C MET A 122 2.90 0.34 -3.72
N PHE A 123 4.02 -0.27 -4.06
CA PHE A 123 5.27 0.45 -4.30
C PHE A 123 5.19 1.46 -5.45
N PRO A 124 4.71 1.12 -6.68
CA PRO A 124 4.55 2.08 -7.75
C PRO A 124 3.56 3.20 -7.40
N HIS A 125 2.47 2.89 -6.69
CA HIS A 125 1.53 3.91 -6.22
C HIS A 125 2.19 4.87 -5.23
N ALA A 126 3.03 4.37 -4.32
CA ALA A 126 3.76 5.19 -3.37
C ALA A 126 4.71 6.17 -4.06
N ILE A 127 5.37 5.75 -5.15
CA ILE A 127 6.25 6.62 -5.96
C ILE A 127 5.43 7.70 -6.67
N LEU A 128 4.30 7.32 -7.29
CA LEU A 128 3.41 8.29 -7.96
C LEU A 128 2.91 9.36 -6.99
N HIS A 129 2.50 8.96 -5.81
CA HIS A 129 1.98 9.89 -4.81
C HIS A 129 3.09 10.75 -4.19
N GLU A 130 4.29 10.20 -3.98
CA GLU A 130 5.46 10.99 -3.60
C GLU A 130 5.76 12.06 -4.65
N ALA A 131 5.85 11.67 -5.92
CA ALA A 131 6.11 12.60 -7.01
C ALA A 131 5.00 13.66 -7.14
N GLY A 132 3.73 13.27 -6.97
CA GLY A 132 2.59 14.19 -6.96
C GLY A 132 2.62 15.19 -5.79
N LEU A 133 2.86 14.72 -4.57
CA LEU A 133 3.00 15.58 -3.39
C LEU A 133 4.17 16.57 -3.54
N THR A 134 5.31 16.07 -4.06
CA THR A 134 6.51 16.89 -4.29
C THR A 134 6.26 17.92 -5.39
N PHE A 135 5.59 17.52 -6.49
CA PHE A 135 5.16 18.43 -7.55
C PHE A 135 4.27 19.57 -7.03
N LEU A 136 3.35 19.26 -6.11
CA LEU A 136 2.44 20.24 -5.49
C LEU A 136 3.10 21.08 -4.39
N GLY A 137 4.37 20.83 -4.05
CA GLY A 137 5.11 21.56 -3.03
C GLY A 137 4.91 21.06 -1.58
N PHE A 138 4.20 19.96 -1.38
CA PHE A 138 3.97 19.32 -0.08
C PHE A 138 4.88 18.11 0.18
N GLY A 139 5.82 17.83 -0.72
CA GLY A 139 6.70 16.69 -0.67
C GLY A 139 8.14 17.01 -0.30
N LEU A 140 9.09 16.54 -1.12
CA LEU A 140 10.52 16.72 -0.90
C LEU A 140 10.96 18.16 -1.10
N GLU A 141 12.04 18.51 -0.39
CA GLU A 141 12.69 19.80 -0.58
C GLU A 141 13.26 19.93 -2.01
N PRO A 142 13.23 21.14 -2.63
CA PRO A 142 13.76 21.37 -3.98
C PRO A 142 15.25 21.02 -4.14
N SER A 143 16.00 20.99 -3.04
CA SER A 143 17.43 20.61 -3.03
C SER A 143 17.67 19.11 -3.23
N ARG A 144 16.63 18.27 -3.10
CA ARG A 144 16.75 16.82 -3.25
C ARG A 144 16.43 16.39 -4.67
N PRO A 145 17.25 15.51 -5.28
CA PRO A 145 16.96 14.98 -6.61
C PRO A 145 15.74 14.05 -6.53
N ALA A 146 14.62 14.49 -7.12
CA ALA A 146 13.38 13.72 -7.20
C ALA A 146 12.63 14.05 -8.50
N ILE A 147 11.89 13.09 -9.04
CA ILE A 147 11.12 13.28 -10.28
C ILE A 147 10.06 14.36 -10.08
N GLY A 148 9.40 14.39 -8.93
CA GLY A 148 8.42 15.42 -8.58
C GLY A 148 9.00 16.84 -8.58
N VAL A 149 10.23 17.03 -8.09
CA VAL A 149 10.96 18.31 -8.15
C VAL A 149 11.23 18.69 -9.60
N MET A 150 11.71 17.75 -10.43
CA MET A 150 11.98 18.00 -11.85
C MET A 150 10.69 18.43 -12.59
N LEU A 151 9.57 17.78 -12.30
CA LEU A 151 8.26 18.13 -12.88
C LEU A 151 7.79 19.50 -12.44
N ALA A 152 7.95 19.86 -11.16
CA ALA A 152 7.60 21.17 -10.63
C ALA A 152 8.45 22.29 -11.26
N GLU A 153 9.75 22.04 -11.46
CA GLU A 153 10.65 22.96 -12.14
C GLU A 153 10.32 23.12 -13.63
N ALA A 154 9.97 22.01 -14.30
CA ALA A 154 9.57 22.02 -15.71
C ALA A 154 8.40 22.96 -15.98
N MET A 155 7.44 23.07 -15.06
CA MET A 155 6.29 23.99 -15.20
C MET A 155 6.71 25.45 -15.35
N ARG A 156 7.80 25.86 -14.69
CA ARG A 156 8.33 27.24 -14.78
C ARG A 156 8.90 27.55 -16.16
N HIS A 157 9.30 26.53 -16.91
CA HIS A 157 9.91 26.68 -18.24
C HIS A 157 8.96 26.32 -19.39
N LEU A 158 7.73 25.90 -19.07
CA LEU A 158 6.78 25.48 -20.08
C LEU A 158 6.36 26.61 -21.02
N SER A 159 6.14 27.83 -20.49
CA SER A 159 5.83 29.03 -21.27
C SER A 159 6.96 29.46 -22.21
N ALA A 160 8.20 29.07 -21.89
CA ALA A 160 9.37 29.26 -22.76
C ALA A 160 9.54 28.16 -23.84
N GLY A 161 8.54 27.30 -24.00
CA GLY A 161 8.51 26.22 -24.99
C GLY A 161 9.36 24.99 -24.63
N ARG A 162 9.91 24.90 -23.42
CA ARG A 162 10.79 23.81 -22.99
C ARG A 162 10.00 22.61 -22.43
N TRP A 163 9.04 22.12 -23.21
CA TRP A 163 8.15 21.01 -22.83
C TRP A 163 8.88 19.71 -22.47
N TRP A 164 10.05 19.47 -23.06
CA TRP A 164 10.83 18.24 -22.83
C TRP A 164 11.29 18.08 -21.38
N LEU A 165 11.46 19.19 -20.63
CA LEU A 165 11.83 19.15 -19.21
C LEU A 165 10.77 18.45 -18.35
N GLY A 166 9.50 18.47 -18.77
CA GLY A 166 8.42 17.73 -18.10
C GLY A 166 8.20 16.34 -18.69
N VAL A 167 8.28 16.22 -20.04
CA VAL A 167 7.96 14.96 -20.73
C VAL A 167 8.96 13.85 -20.37
N PHE A 168 10.26 14.11 -20.40
CA PHE A 168 11.25 13.06 -20.12
C PHE A 168 11.18 12.54 -18.66
N PRO A 169 11.12 13.37 -17.61
CA PRO A 169 10.90 12.87 -16.26
C PRO A 169 9.57 12.16 -16.09
N GLY A 170 8.50 12.66 -16.73
CA GLY A 170 7.18 12.02 -16.74
C GLY A 170 7.20 10.64 -17.37
N LEU A 171 7.86 10.48 -18.51
CA LEU A 171 8.05 9.17 -19.15
C LEU A 171 8.90 8.22 -18.30
N GLY A 172 9.92 8.75 -17.63
CA GLY A 172 10.73 7.97 -16.68
C GLY A 172 9.88 7.45 -15.50
N LEU A 173 9.00 8.30 -14.95
CA LEU A 173 8.07 7.91 -13.91
C LEU A 173 7.08 6.85 -14.41
N LEU A 174 6.51 7.04 -15.59
CA LEU A 174 5.59 6.08 -16.21
C LEU A 174 6.27 4.73 -16.45
N ALA A 175 7.46 4.71 -17.01
CA ALA A 175 8.22 3.49 -17.25
C ALA A 175 8.51 2.73 -15.95
N MET A 176 8.87 3.44 -14.88
CA MET A 176 9.10 2.85 -13.56
C MET A 176 7.81 2.22 -13.01
N VAL A 177 6.68 2.94 -13.08
CA VAL A 177 5.37 2.43 -12.61
C VAL A 177 4.98 1.18 -13.38
N LEU A 178 5.06 1.19 -14.71
CA LEU A 178 4.71 0.04 -15.56
C LEU A 178 5.61 -1.17 -15.30
N ALA A 179 6.91 -0.95 -15.04
CA ALA A 179 7.83 -2.04 -14.70
C ALA A 179 7.46 -2.72 -13.36
N PHE A 180 7.15 -1.94 -12.35
CA PHE A 180 6.74 -2.50 -11.05
C PHE A 180 5.32 -3.10 -11.08
N ASP A 181 4.40 -2.55 -11.86
CA ASP A 181 3.07 -3.12 -12.07
C ASP A 181 3.17 -4.49 -12.75
N ALA A 182 4.02 -4.60 -13.78
CA ALA A 182 4.31 -5.87 -14.44
C ALA A 182 4.94 -6.91 -13.49
N LEU A 183 5.87 -6.48 -12.62
CA LEU A 183 6.46 -7.34 -11.59
C LEU A 183 5.41 -7.80 -10.56
N GLY A 184 4.56 -6.90 -10.10
CA GLY A 184 3.48 -7.21 -9.17
C GLY A 184 2.49 -8.22 -9.77
N SER A 185 2.06 -7.99 -11.01
CA SER A 185 1.16 -8.88 -11.74
C SER A 185 1.80 -10.26 -12.01
N ALA A 186 3.10 -10.31 -12.31
CA ALA A 186 3.82 -11.58 -12.46
C ALA A 186 3.89 -12.35 -11.13
N ALA A 187 4.14 -11.66 -10.02
CA ALA A 187 4.14 -12.27 -8.69
C ALA A 187 2.75 -12.80 -8.30
N GLU A 188 1.68 -12.07 -8.63
CA GLU A 188 0.30 -12.50 -8.40
C GLU A 188 -0.01 -13.80 -9.14
N ARG A 189 0.34 -13.90 -10.43
CA ARG A 189 0.15 -15.14 -11.22
C ARG A 189 0.92 -16.31 -10.64
N LEU A 190 2.16 -16.12 -10.19
CA LEU A 190 2.96 -17.20 -9.59
C LEU A 190 2.41 -17.68 -8.23
N THR A 191 1.62 -16.84 -7.56
CA THR A 191 1.03 -17.17 -6.25
C THR A 191 -0.41 -17.64 -6.33
N ASP A 192 -1.08 -17.53 -7.51
CA ASP A 192 -2.44 -18.02 -7.71
C ASP A 192 -2.42 -19.54 -8.02
N PRO A 193 -2.96 -20.39 -7.12
CA PRO A 193 -2.97 -21.84 -7.31
C PRO A 193 -3.90 -22.31 -8.45
N ARG A 194 -4.70 -21.42 -9.05
CA ARG A 194 -5.67 -21.77 -10.10
C ARG A 194 -5.06 -21.83 -11.50
N GLU A 195 -3.97 -21.14 -11.77
CA GLU A 195 -3.29 -21.19 -13.08
C GLU A 195 -2.46 -22.48 -13.31
N GLY A 196 -2.18 -23.27 -12.29
CA GLY A 196 -1.46 -24.56 -12.41
C GLY A 196 -2.33 -25.75 -12.86
N GLN A 197 -3.62 -25.54 -13.21
CA GLN A 197 -4.57 -26.61 -13.56
C GLN A 197 -5.05 -26.56 -15.02
N THR A 198 -4.47 -25.72 -15.87
CA THR A 198 -4.65 -25.71 -17.31
C THR A 198 -3.37 -26.12 -18.01
#